data_6300f03d60977a8baab88ba29a9afaa2
#
_entry.id   6300f03d60977a8baab88ba29a9afaa2
#
_cell.length_a   1.000
_cell.length_b   1.000
_cell.length_c   1.000
_cell.angle_alpha   90.00
_cell.angle_beta   90.00
_cell.angle_gamma   90.00
#
_symmetry.space_group_name_H-M   'P 1'
#
loop_
_entity.id
_entity.type
_entity.pdbx_description
1 polymer ?
#
loop_
_entity_poly.entity_id
_entity_poly.type
_entity_poly.pdbx_seq_one_letter_code
_entity_poly.pdbx_strand_id
1 'polypeptide(L)'
;MDQNKRNFLKQSAILSSALFLPSLPAFAAGAPATVKDGFRLIILATNWGYQGSLDTFCGEAKKAGYDGIEVWWPTEQKAQQELFTALGKHSLQVGYLCAGYDSDYTKHAQQFETALKAATGNNKIKPLYLNCHSGRDYFSFEQNSALIDMTLRLSKQSGIPVYHETHRSRMLFAAHIAQRFIEAKPELRLTLDISHWCNVHETLLQDQAATVAKALERASHVHARIGHPEGPQVNDPRAPEWENAVKAHFSWWDEVVKRHQAAGKPLTFLTEFGPADYLPTLPYTRQPVA
;
A
#
# COMPACT_ATOMS: atom_id res chain seq x y z
N MET A 1 -18.45 -1.95 5.52
CA MET A 1 -17.21 -1.20 5.88
C MET A 1 -17.63 0.16 6.37
N ASP A 2 -17.17 0.55 7.56
CA ASP A 2 -17.66 1.73 8.28
C ASP A 2 -17.35 3.03 7.51
N GLN A 3 -18.36 3.86 7.33
CA GLN A 3 -18.32 5.17 6.68
C GLN A 3 -17.30 6.11 7.35
N ASN A 4 -17.00 5.85 8.63
CA ASN A 4 -16.02 6.59 9.41
C ASN A 4 -14.56 6.37 8.96
N LYS A 5 -14.18 5.17 8.49
CA LYS A 5 -12.82 4.90 7.97
C LYS A 5 -12.52 5.68 6.69
N ARG A 6 -13.53 5.87 5.86
CA ARG A 6 -13.41 6.66 4.63
C ARG A 6 -13.34 8.16 4.90
N ASN A 7 -14.16 8.63 5.85
CA ASN A 7 -14.13 10.04 6.26
C ASN A 7 -12.79 10.37 6.91
N PHE A 8 -12.20 9.44 7.66
CA PHE A 8 -10.87 9.57 8.23
C PHE A 8 -9.79 9.81 7.15
N LEU A 9 -9.74 9.01 6.10
CA LEU A 9 -8.76 9.17 5.02
C LEU A 9 -9.08 10.35 4.09
N LYS A 10 -10.34 10.62 3.80
CA LYS A 10 -10.75 11.81 3.05
C LYS A 10 -10.47 13.09 3.84
N GLN A 11 -10.70 13.10 5.14
CA GLN A 11 -10.38 14.22 6.01
C GLN A 11 -8.88 14.43 6.11
N SER A 12 -8.07 13.38 6.15
CA SER A 12 -6.61 13.47 6.15
C SER A 12 -6.07 14.08 4.85
N ALA A 13 -6.71 13.81 3.72
CA ALA A 13 -6.32 14.38 2.42
C ALA A 13 -6.84 15.82 2.21
N ILE A 14 -7.85 16.25 2.96
CA ILE A 14 -8.51 17.56 2.82
C ILE A 14 -8.18 18.52 3.97
N LEU A 15 -7.74 18.02 5.13
CA LEU A 15 -7.52 18.78 6.37
C LEU A 15 -6.21 19.57 6.43
N SER A 16 -5.59 19.90 5.31
CA SER A 16 -4.65 21.02 5.27
C SER A 16 -5.35 22.40 5.29
N SER A 17 -6.67 22.46 5.48
CA SER A 17 -7.41 23.72 5.66
C SER A 17 -8.42 23.60 6.81
N ALA A 18 -8.03 24.16 7.95
CA ALA A 18 -8.85 24.62 9.08
C ALA A 18 -9.60 23.55 9.90
N LEU A 19 -9.01 23.15 11.02
CA LEU A 19 -9.76 22.84 12.25
C LEU A 19 -9.01 23.43 13.46
N PHE A 20 -9.70 24.29 14.18
CA PHE A 20 -9.28 24.82 15.47
C PHE A 20 -9.22 23.68 16.49
N LEU A 21 -8.00 23.34 16.92
CA LEU A 21 -7.73 22.60 18.15
C LEU A 21 -6.91 23.52 19.06
N PRO A 22 -7.12 23.50 20.38
CA PRO A 22 -6.40 24.37 21.28
C PRO A 22 -4.90 24.04 21.26
N SER A 23 -4.11 25.06 21.01
CA SER A 23 -2.66 25.24 21.12
C SER A 23 -1.79 23.98 21.26
N LEU A 24 -1.43 23.36 20.14
CA LEU A 24 -0.20 22.61 19.97
C LEU A 24 0.90 23.57 19.44
N PRO A 25 2.19 23.36 19.81
CA PRO A 25 3.26 24.22 19.29
C PRO A 25 3.24 24.20 17.76
N ALA A 26 3.21 25.37 17.17
CA ALA A 26 3.18 25.57 15.73
C ALA A 26 4.42 24.92 15.10
N PHE A 27 4.25 23.77 14.45
CA PHE A 27 5.15 23.43 13.37
C PHE A 27 4.96 24.50 12.32
N ALA A 28 6.05 25.14 11.92
CA ALA A 28 6.02 26.19 10.90
C ALA A 28 5.24 25.67 9.70
N ALA A 29 4.06 26.24 9.47
CA ALA A 29 3.25 25.97 8.30
C ALA A 29 4.06 26.42 7.08
N GLY A 30 4.68 25.47 6.39
CA GLY A 30 5.24 25.71 5.09
C GLY A 30 4.13 26.27 4.19
N ALA A 31 4.48 27.21 3.31
CA ALA A 31 3.54 27.75 2.33
C ALA A 31 2.74 26.61 1.67
N PRO A 32 1.43 26.78 1.41
CA PRO A 32 0.61 25.75 0.80
C PRO A 32 1.28 25.28 -0.49
N ALA A 33 1.57 23.99 -0.61
CA ALA A 33 2.16 23.42 -1.80
C ALA A 33 1.21 23.70 -2.98
N THR A 34 1.72 24.31 -4.04
CA THR A 34 0.93 24.54 -5.26
C THR A 34 0.60 23.17 -5.86
N VAL A 35 -0.68 22.84 -5.94
CA VAL A 35 -1.15 21.63 -6.61
C VAL A 35 -0.99 21.83 -8.11
N LYS A 36 -0.12 21.04 -8.75
CA LYS A 36 0.02 21.07 -10.21
C LYS A 36 -1.11 20.29 -10.87
N ASP A 37 -1.49 20.75 -12.05
CA ASP A 37 -2.42 20.01 -12.90
C ASP A 37 -1.93 18.57 -13.13
N GLY A 38 -2.88 17.60 -13.08
CA GLY A 38 -2.58 16.17 -13.20
C GLY A 38 -2.50 15.40 -11.88
N PHE A 39 -2.42 16.07 -10.72
CA PHE A 39 -2.52 15.38 -9.44
C PHE A 39 -3.94 14.83 -9.22
N ARG A 40 -4.02 13.58 -8.85
CA ARG A 40 -5.25 12.91 -8.40
C ARG A 40 -4.92 11.97 -7.27
N LEU A 41 -5.70 12.02 -6.20
CA LEU A 41 -5.68 11.01 -5.15
C LEU A 41 -6.73 9.95 -5.48
N ILE A 42 -6.29 8.72 -5.71
CA ILE A 42 -7.11 7.56 -6.07
C ILE A 42 -7.18 6.65 -4.85
N ILE A 43 -8.37 6.46 -4.28
CA ILE A 43 -8.56 5.69 -3.06
C ILE A 43 -9.15 4.33 -3.41
N LEU A 44 -8.46 3.26 -3.00
CA LEU A 44 -8.81 1.87 -3.28
C LEU A 44 -9.27 1.15 -2.02
N ALA A 45 -10.17 0.19 -2.20
CA ALA A 45 -10.58 -0.77 -1.18
C ALA A 45 -9.88 -2.11 -1.39
N THR A 46 -9.61 -2.85 -0.31
CA THR A 46 -9.17 -4.25 -0.38
C THR A 46 -10.31 -5.20 -0.02
N ASN A 47 -10.36 -6.34 -0.68
CA ASN A 47 -11.28 -7.41 -0.32
C ASN A 47 -10.73 -8.35 0.78
N TRP A 48 -9.59 -8.03 1.36
CA TRP A 48 -8.99 -8.83 2.41
C TRP A 48 -9.92 -8.97 3.62
N GLY A 49 -10.30 -10.19 3.94
CA GLY A 49 -11.26 -10.49 5.01
C GLY A 49 -12.74 -10.31 4.63
N TYR A 50 -13.06 -9.93 3.40
CA TYR A 50 -14.44 -9.83 2.93
C TYR A 50 -15.02 -11.21 2.63
N GLN A 51 -16.25 -11.48 3.11
CA GLN A 51 -16.89 -12.80 3.00
C GLN A 51 -17.95 -12.90 1.89
N GLY A 52 -18.23 -11.80 1.20
CA GLY A 52 -19.22 -11.78 0.11
C GLY A 52 -18.63 -12.11 -1.27
N SER A 53 -19.48 -12.10 -2.30
CA SER A 53 -19.02 -12.20 -3.67
C SER A 53 -18.23 -10.97 -4.10
N LEU A 54 -17.38 -11.12 -5.12
CA LEU A 54 -16.61 -9.99 -5.66
C LEU A 54 -17.53 -8.90 -6.23
N ASP A 55 -18.64 -9.27 -6.86
CA ASP A 55 -19.64 -8.31 -7.36
C ASP A 55 -20.25 -7.48 -6.21
N THR A 56 -20.63 -8.14 -5.11
CA THR A 56 -21.15 -7.45 -3.94
C THR A 56 -20.09 -6.52 -3.33
N PHE A 57 -18.86 -6.99 -3.19
CA PHE A 57 -17.74 -6.18 -2.71
C PHE A 57 -17.53 -4.92 -3.57
N CYS A 58 -17.49 -5.08 -4.89
CA CYS A 58 -17.35 -3.95 -5.82
C CYS A 58 -18.51 -2.96 -5.70
N GLY A 59 -19.75 -3.46 -5.55
CA GLY A 59 -20.93 -2.62 -5.34
C GLY A 59 -20.84 -1.80 -4.06
N GLU A 60 -20.42 -2.42 -2.95
CA GLU A 60 -20.23 -1.75 -1.68
C GLU A 60 -19.07 -0.75 -1.71
N ALA A 61 -17.93 -1.12 -2.33
CA ALA A 61 -16.80 -0.22 -2.53
C ALA A 61 -17.22 1.01 -3.33
N LYS A 62 -17.96 0.83 -4.43
CA LYS A 62 -18.49 1.95 -5.22
C LYS A 62 -19.43 2.83 -4.43
N LYS A 63 -20.39 2.25 -3.72
CA LYS A 63 -21.33 2.97 -2.85
C LYS A 63 -20.61 3.75 -1.76
N ALA A 64 -19.56 3.18 -1.19
CA ALA A 64 -18.70 3.86 -0.23
C ALA A 64 -17.81 4.93 -0.88
N GLY A 65 -17.79 5.04 -2.26
CA GLY A 65 -17.15 6.00 -3.16
C GLY A 65 -15.65 5.82 -3.25
N TYR A 66 -15.19 4.59 -3.19
CA TYR A 66 -13.87 4.25 -3.65
C TYR A 66 -13.77 4.42 -5.17
N ASP A 67 -12.57 4.79 -5.63
CA ASP A 67 -12.27 4.93 -7.05
C ASP A 67 -11.98 3.57 -7.70
N GLY A 68 -11.56 2.59 -6.89
CA GLY A 68 -11.19 1.26 -7.33
C GLY A 68 -10.96 0.29 -6.19
N ILE A 69 -10.37 -0.85 -6.53
CA ILE A 69 -10.00 -1.90 -5.58
C ILE A 69 -8.57 -2.38 -5.83
N GLU A 70 -7.94 -2.95 -4.80
CA GLU A 70 -6.73 -3.75 -4.96
C GLU A 70 -7.03 -5.18 -4.55
N VAL A 71 -6.68 -6.12 -5.44
CA VAL A 71 -6.94 -7.55 -5.25
C VAL A 71 -5.76 -8.38 -5.77
N TRP A 72 -5.60 -9.59 -5.24
CA TRP A 72 -4.67 -10.56 -5.82
C TRP A 72 -5.04 -10.86 -7.26
N TRP A 73 -4.02 -10.90 -8.15
CA TRP A 73 -4.22 -11.37 -9.51
C TRP A 73 -4.75 -12.81 -9.49
N PRO A 74 -5.97 -13.07 -10.00
CA PRO A 74 -6.52 -14.42 -9.97
C PRO A 74 -5.86 -15.28 -11.05
N THR A 75 -5.47 -16.49 -10.68
CA THR A 75 -4.87 -17.45 -11.62
C THR A 75 -5.89 -18.17 -12.48
N GLU A 76 -7.10 -18.37 -11.94
CA GLU A 76 -8.17 -19.10 -12.59
C GLU A 76 -8.96 -18.22 -13.58
N GLN A 77 -9.16 -18.71 -14.80
CA GLN A 77 -9.88 -17.96 -15.85
C GLN A 77 -11.28 -17.52 -15.42
N LYS A 78 -12.01 -18.38 -14.69
CA LYS A 78 -13.34 -18.05 -14.18
C LYS A 78 -13.28 -16.87 -13.20
N ALA A 79 -12.35 -16.88 -12.26
CA ALA A 79 -12.17 -15.79 -11.30
C ALA A 79 -11.73 -14.47 -11.98
N GLN A 80 -10.91 -14.55 -13.03
CA GLN A 80 -10.59 -13.38 -13.86
C GLN A 80 -11.83 -12.80 -14.53
N GLN A 81 -12.67 -13.65 -15.12
CA GLN A 81 -13.90 -13.20 -15.77
C GLN A 81 -14.89 -12.57 -14.78
N GLU A 82 -15.05 -13.15 -13.59
CA GLU A 82 -15.85 -12.57 -12.50
C GLU A 82 -15.32 -11.19 -12.10
N LEU A 83 -14.00 -11.06 -11.94
CA LEU A 83 -13.33 -9.79 -11.60
C LEU A 83 -13.59 -8.73 -12.67
N PHE A 84 -13.34 -9.04 -13.93
CA PHE A 84 -13.53 -8.09 -15.03
C PHE A 84 -14.99 -7.66 -15.19
N THR A 85 -15.93 -8.60 -15.00
CA THR A 85 -17.36 -8.31 -15.03
C THR A 85 -17.77 -7.37 -13.89
N ALA A 86 -17.31 -7.63 -12.66
CA ALA A 86 -17.60 -6.79 -11.50
C ALA A 86 -17.00 -5.38 -11.64
N LEU A 87 -15.73 -5.29 -12.07
CA LEU A 87 -15.07 -4.00 -12.29
C LEU A 87 -15.80 -3.16 -13.35
N GLY A 88 -16.17 -3.77 -14.47
CA GLY A 88 -16.91 -3.09 -15.54
C GLY A 88 -18.30 -2.64 -15.10
N LYS A 89 -19.05 -3.51 -14.43
CA LYS A 89 -20.40 -3.23 -13.91
C LYS A 89 -20.41 -2.03 -12.93
N HIS A 90 -19.43 -1.96 -12.05
CA HIS A 90 -19.37 -0.93 -11.02
C HIS A 90 -18.47 0.27 -11.38
N SER A 91 -17.86 0.26 -12.57
CA SER A 91 -16.94 1.31 -13.06
C SER A 91 -15.83 1.61 -12.04
N LEU A 92 -15.13 0.57 -11.59
CA LEU A 92 -14.02 0.65 -10.65
C LEU A 92 -12.68 0.43 -11.35
N GLN A 93 -11.67 1.19 -10.92
CA GLN A 93 -10.28 0.95 -11.28
C GLN A 93 -9.70 -0.21 -10.47
N VAL A 94 -8.53 -0.75 -10.86
CA VAL A 94 -7.93 -1.88 -10.16
C VAL A 94 -6.40 -1.76 -10.07
N GLY A 95 -5.85 -2.15 -8.91
CA GLY A 95 -4.46 -2.54 -8.72
C GLY A 95 -4.38 -4.05 -8.49
N TYR A 96 -3.33 -4.71 -8.98
CA TYR A 96 -3.16 -6.15 -8.76
C TYR A 96 -1.98 -6.42 -7.84
N LEU A 97 -2.21 -7.29 -6.85
CA LEU A 97 -1.17 -7.92 -6.05
C LEU A 97 -0.61 -9.13 -6.80
N CYS A 98 0.72 -9.22 -6.89
CA CYS A 98 1.44 -10.35 -7.47
C CYS A 98 2.54 -10.83 -6.54
N ALA A 99 2.75 -12.14 -6.45
CA ALA A 99 3.78 -12.75 -5.61
C ALA A 99 4.39 -14.02 -6.20
N GLY A 100 5.59 -14.37 -5.69
CA GLY A 100 6.09 -15.72 -5.65
C GLY A 100 5.93 -16.28 -4.23
N TYR A 101 5.63 -17.56 -4.10
CA TYR A 101 5.33 -18.16 -2.79
C TYR A 101 6.38 -19.18 -2.34
N ASP A 102 7.14 -19.77 -3.27
CA ASP A 102 8.10 -20.81 -2.97
C ASP A 102 9.27 -20.29 -2.11
N SER A 103 9.79 -21.12 -1.25
CA SER A 103 10.99 -20.84 -0.44
C SER A 103 12.30 -20.99 -1.23
N ASP A 104 12.29 -21.80 -2.29
CA ASP A 104 13.39 -21.89 -3.25
C ASP A 104 13.37 -20.69 -4.19
N TYR A 105 14.51 -20.03 -4.34
CA TYR A 105 14.61 -18.81 -5.15
C TYR A 105 14.20 -19.02 -6.62
N THR A 106 14.65 -20.11 -7.25
CA THR A 106 14.39 -20.37 -8.67
C THR A 106 12.90 -20.55 -8.94
N LYS A 107 12.23 -21.35 -8.11
CA LYS A 107 10.80 -21.57 -8.20
C LYS A 107 10.02 -20.29 -7.86
N HIS A 108 10.46 -19.56 -6.83
CA HIS A 108 9.88 -18.27 -6.47
C HIS A 108 9.93 -17.28 -7.65
N ALA A 109 11.10 -17.10 -8.25
CA ALA A 109 11.29 -16.22 -9.40
C ALA A 109 10.39 -16.61 -10.59
N GLN A 110 10.30 -17.91 -10.89
CA GLN A 110 9.46 -18.44 -11.96
C GLN A 110 7.96 -18.19 -11.69
N GLN A 111 7.48 -18.47 -10.47
CA GLN A 111 6.09 -18.22 -10.08
C GLN A 111 5.76 -16.73 -10.18
N PHE A 112 6.66 -15.89 -9.66
CA PHE A 112 6.49 -14.44 -9.66
C PHE A 112 6.45 -13.89 -11.09
N GLU A 113 7.39 -14.28 -11.95
CA GLU A 113 7.43 -13.87 -13.35
C GLU A 113 6.17 -14.29 -14.10
N THR A 114 5.68 -15.51 -13.85
CA THR A 114 4.45 -16.03 -14.44
C THR A 114 3.23 -15.18 -14.05
N ALA A 115 3.09 -14.87 -12.76
CA ALA A 115 2.00 -14.03 -12.27
C ALA A 115 2.04 -12.62 -12.89
N LEU A 116 3.22 -12.00 -12.93
CA LEU A 116 3.41 -10.68 -13.52
C LEU A 116 3.09 -10.64 -15.01
N LYS A 117 3.59 -11.61 -15.78
CA LYS A 117 3.30 -11.73 -17.22
C LYS A 117 1.81 -11.92 -17.49
N ALA A 118 1.14 -12.75 -16.69
CA ALA A 118 -0.29 -12.96 -16.81
C ALA A 118 -1.09 -11.67 -16.48
N ALA A 119 -0.73 -10.98 -15.41
CA ALA A 119 -1.38 -9.73 -15.01
C ALA A 119 -1.18 -8.60 -16.04
N THR A 120 0.03 -8.47 -16.60
CA THR A 120 0.34 -7.44 -17.60
C THR A 120 -0.16 -7.78 -19.00
N GLY A 121 -0.24 -9.07 -19.33
CA GLY A 121 -0.70 -9.55 -20.64
C GLY A 121 -2.21 -9.57 -20.81
N ASN A 122 -2.99 -9.34 -19.75
CA ASN A 122 -4.43 -9.24 -19.89
C ASN A 122 -4.82 -7.99 -20.71
N ASN A 123 -5.70 -8.17 -21.68
CA ASN A 123 -6.20 -7.10 -22.56
C ASN A 123 -7.61 -6.61 -22.19
N LYS A 124 -8.17 -7.06 -21.07
CA LYS A 124 -9.54 -6.74 -20.67
C LYS A 124 -9.63 -5.47 -19.84
N ILE A 125 -8.82 -5.39 -18.78
CA ILE A 125 -8.78 -4.22 -17.90
C ILE A 125 -7.31 -3.93 -17.58
N LYS A 126 -6.82 -2.78 -18.03
CA LYS A 126 -5.46 -2.31 -17.70
C LYS A 126 -5.43 -1.87 -16.23
N PRO A 127 -4.59 -2.48 -15.38
CA PRO A 127 -4.49 -2.05 -13.99
C PRO A 127 -3.78 -0.69 -13.88
N LEU A 128 -4.03 0.00 -12.77
CA LEU A 128 -3.32 1.21 -12.39
C LEU A 128 -1.82 0.92 -12.14
N TYR A 129 -1.55 -0.22 -11.53
CA TYR A 129 -0.22 -0.72 -11.18
C TYR A 129 -0.27 -2.20 -10.83
N LEU A 130 0.92 -2.80 -10.70
CA LEU A 130 1.11 -4.07 -10.00
C LEU A 130 1.84 -3.80 -8.70
N ASN A 131 1.29 -4.27 -7.58
CA ASN A 131 1.94 -4.30 -6.29
C ASN A 131 2.58 -5.67 -6.05
N CYS A 132 3.88 -5.68 -5.72
CA CYS A 132 4.66 -6.90 -5.62
C CYS A 132 4.98 -7.27 -4.18
N HIS A 133 4.38 -8.34 -3.70
CA HIS A 133 4.82 -9.08 -2.52
C HIS A 133 5.95 -10.04 -2.92
N SER A 134 7.14 -9.51 -3.17
CA SER A 134 8.20 -10.26 -3.85
C SER A 134 9.47 -10.40 -3.06
N GLY A 135 10.21 -11.44 -3.40
CA GLY A 135 11.42 -11.83 -2.73
C GLY A 135 11.18 -12.35 -1.33
N ARG A 136 12.25 -12.60 -0.64
CA ARG A 136 12.26 -13.01 0.77
C ARG A 136 13.35 -12.23 1.50
N ASP A 137 13.15 -12.03 2.78
CA ASP A 137 14.11 -11.41 3.68
C ASP A 137 15.43 -12.21 3.80
N TYR A 138 15.37 -13.52 3.57
CA TYR A 138 16.54 -14.43 3.58
C TYR A 138 17.15 -14.73 2.20
N PHE A 139 16.58 -14.21 1.10
CA PHE A 139 17.25 -14.27 -0.21
C PHE A 139 18.42 -13.28 -0.25
N SER A 140 19.48 -13.64 -1.00
CA SER A 140 20.64 -12.74 -1.12
C SER A 140 20.24 -11.41 -1.75
N PHE A 141 21.08 -10.39 -1.56
CA PHE A 141 20.89 -9.09 -2.19
C PHE A 141 20.82 -9.19 -3.71
N GLU A 142 21.65 -10.03 -4.32
CA GLU A 142 21.70 -10.28 -5.75
C GLU A 142 20.42 -10.95 -6.25
N GLN A 143 19.93 -11.96 -5.52
CA GLN A 143 18.67 -12.63 -5.84
C GLN A 143 17.49 -11.67 -5.79
N ASN A 144 17.35 -10.91 -4.72
CA ASN A 144 16.29 -9.90 -4.60
C ASN A 144 16.44 -8.78 -5.64
N SER A 145 17.68 -8.34 -5.94
CA SER A 145 17.96 -7.36 -6.99
C SER A 145 17.55 -7.85 -8.38
N ALA A 146 17.76 -9.13 -8.68
CA ALA A 146 17.34 -9.72 -9.95
C ALA A 146 15.82 -9.72 -10.14
N LEU A 147 15.04 -9.91 -9.05
CA LEU A 147 13.58 -9.77 -9.08
C LEU A 147 13.15 -8.31 -9.36
N ILE A 148 13.84 -7.33 -8.77
CA ILE A 148 13.59 -5.91 -9.09
C ILE A 148 13.90 -5.63 -10.55
N ASP A 149 15.04 -6.08 -11.06
CA ASP A 149 15.40 -5.87 -12.48
C ASP A 149 14.40 -6.50 -13.45
N MET A 150 13.85 -7.66 -13.09
CA MET A 150 12.79 -8.30 -13.86
C MET A 150 11.53 -7.43 -13.91
N THR A 151 11.09 -6.89 -12.78
CA THR A 151 9.89 -6.04 -12.72
C THR A 151 10.09 -4.72 -13.43
N LEU A 152 11.26 -4.10 -13.35
CA LEU A 152 11.59 -2.88 -14.08
C LEU A 152 11.54 -3.10 -15.61
N ARG A 153 12.09 -4.21 -16.10
CA ARG A 153 11.98 -4.57 -17.53
C ARG A 153 10.52 -4.76 -17.95
N LEU A 154 9.75 -5.51 -17.16
CA LEU A 154 8.34 -5.76 -17.45
C LEU A 154 7.51 -4.47 -17.45
N SER A 155 7.75 -3.59 -16.49
CA SER A 155 7.08 -2.29 -16.40
C SER A 155 7.35 -1.45 -17.67
N LYS A 156 8.59 -1.40 -18.13
CA LYS A 156 8.95 -0.71 -19.38
C LYS A 156 8.26 -1.31 -20.61
N GLN A 157 8.19 -2.64 -20.68
CA GLN A 157 7.59 -3.35 -21.83
C GLN A 157 6.07 -3.20 -21.89
N SER A 158 5.40 -3.30 -20.74
CA SER A 158 3.93 -3.27 -20.66
C SER A 158 3.35 -1.86 -20.56
N GLY A 159 4.15 -0.88 -20.13
CA GLY A 159 3.67 0.46 -19.78
C GLY A 159 2.76 0.46 -18.55
N ILE A 160 2.84 -0.58 -17.71
CA ILE A 160 2.14 -0.70 -16.43
C ILE A 160 3.15 -0.47 -15.31
N PRO A 161 2.93 0.50 -14.40
CA PRO A 161 3.80 0.69 -13.25
C PRO A 161 3.87 -0.55 -12.37
N VAL A 162 5.06 -0.85 -11.85
CA VAL A 162 5.27 -1.96 -10.91
C VAL A 162 5.95 -1.42 -9.66
N TYR A 163 5.38 -1.73 -8.49
CA TYR A 163 5.85 -1.27 -7.19
C TYR A 163 6.17 -2.47 -6.29
N HIS A 164 7.19 -2.33 -5.44
CA HIS A 164 7.55 -3.34 -4.44
C HIS A 164 7.14 -2.86 -3.06
N GLU A 165 6.47 -3.72 -2.31
CA GLU A 165 5.94 -3.38 -1.01
C GLU A 165 6.99 -3.49 0.10
N THR A 166 6.98 -2.50 1.00
CA THR A 166 7.75 -2.50 2.24
C THR A 166 7.08 -3.41 3.27
N HIS A 167 7.18 -4.73 3.05
CA HIS A 167 6.49 -5.73 3.85
C HIS A 167 7.48 -6.65 4.58
N ARG A 168 7.23 -6.91 5.89
CA ARG A 168 8.00 -7.90 6.66
C ARG A 168 8.00 -9.25 5.94
N SER A 169 9.05 -10.06 6.11
CA SER A 169 9.31 -11.33 5.42
C SER A 169 9.44 -11.23 3.89
N ARG A 170 9.53 -10.01 3.33
CA ARG A 170 9.82 -9.76 1.90
C ARG A 170 11.17 -9.05 1.76
N MET A 171 11.61 -8.80 0.53
CA MET A 171 12.93 -8.20 0.28
C MET A 171 13.13 -6.83 0.93
N LEU A 172 12.07 -6.04 1.11
CA LEU A 172 12.11 -4.69 1.68
C LEU A 172 11.60 -4.65 3.13
N PHE A 173 11.84 -5.71 3.89
CA PHE A 173 11.26 -5.94 5.21
C PHE A 173 11.67 -4.94 6.28
N ALA A 174 12.82 -4.30 6.15
CA ALA A 174 13.39 -3.38 7.12
C ALA A 174 13.92 -2.13 6.44
N ALA A 175 13.85 -0.98 7.11
CA ALA A 175 14.22 0.32 6.55
C ALA A 175 15.65 0.35 6.01
N HIS A 176 16.65 -0.07 6.81
CA HIS A 176 18.06 -0.10 6.43
C HIS A 176 18.36 -1.10 5.29
N ILE A 177 17.59 -2.18 5.18
CA ILE A 177 17.69 -3.12 4.06
C ILE A 177 17.09 -2.51 2.79
N ALA A 178 15.90 -1.92 2.89
CA ALA A 178 15.25 -1.24 1.77
C ALA A 178 16.12 -0.09 1.21
N GLN A 179 16.82 0.64 2.08
CA GLN A 179 17.74 1.69 1.67
C GLN A 179 18.79 1.18 0.68
N ARG A 180 19.37 -0.01 0.91
CA ARG A 180 20.38 -0.60 0.00
C ARG A 180 19.82 -0.82 -1.40
N PHE A 181 18.58 -1.30 -1.52
CA PHE A 181 17.93 -1.50 -2.81
C PHE A 181 17.54 -0.17 -3.46
N ILE A 182 17.06 0.82 -2.68
CA ILE A 182 16.72 2.16 -3.18
C ILE A 182 17.97 2.85 -3.78
N GLU A 183 19.12 2.71 -3.14
CA GLU A 183 20.41 3.28 -3.61
C GLU A 183 20.94 2.53 -4.84
N ALA A 184 20.82 1.21 -4.85
CA ALA A 184 21.31 0.39 -5.96
C ALA A 184 20.40 0.41 -7.19
N LYS A 185 19.10 0.71 -7.03
CA LYS A 185 18.07 0.67 -8.07
C LYS A 185 17.31 2.01 -8.15
N PRO A 186 17.84 3.03 -8.82
CA PRO A 186 17.22 4.37 -8.88
C PRO A 186 15.79 4.40 -9.45
N GLU A 187 15.43 3.43 -10.30
CA GLU A 187 14.08 3.32 -10.89
C GLU A 187 13.08 2.57 -9.98
N LEU A 188 13.54 1.94 -8.89
CA LEU A 188 12.67 1.23 -7.95
C LEU A 188 11.62 2.17 -7.38
N ARG A 189 10.35 1.76 -7.46
CA ARG A 189 9.21 2.43 -6.84
C ARG A 189 8.57 1.52 -5.80
N LEU A 190 8.03 2.15 -4.76
CA LEU A 190 7.52 1.47 -3.59
C LEU A 190 6.01 1.56 -3.49
N THR A 191 5.41 0.46 -3.06
CA THR A 191 4.20 0.46 -2.25
C THR A 191 4.64 0.65 -0.81
N LEU A 192 4.30 1.79 -0.23
CA LEU A 192 4.71 2.13 1.13
C LEU A 192 3.69 1.58 2.13
N ASP A 193 3.98 0.43 2.72
CA ASP A 193 3.38 -0.02 3.98
C ASP A 193 4.42 0.14 5.09
N ILE A 194 4.47 1.32 5.66
CA ILE A 194 5.47 1.66 6.68
C ILE A 194 5.14 1.03 8.05
N SER A 195 3.91 0.52 8.22
CA SER A 195 3.47 -0.14 9.46
C SER A 195 4.33 -1.37 9.78
N HIS A 196 4.78 -2.08 8.75
CA HIS A 196 5.68 -3.22 8.91
C HIS A 196 7.05 -2.83 9.45
N TRP A 197 7.58 -1.68 9.03
CA TRP A 197 8.85 -1.21 9.55
C TRP A 197 8.75 -0.79 11.01
N CYS A 198 7.63 -0.16 11.41
CA CYS A 198 7.41 0.15 12.82
C CYS A 198 7.53 -1.11 13.69
N ASN A 199 6.91 -2.19 13.25
CA ASN A 199 6.95 -3.47 13.97
C ASN A 199 8.32 -4.16 13.88
N VAL A 200 9.00 -4.15 12.72
CA VAL A 200 10.31 -4.79 12.57
C VAL A 200 11.40 -4.07 13.37
N HIS A 201 11.30 -2.75 13.49
CA HIS A 201 12.26 -1.93 14.23
C HIS A 201 11.85 -1.64 15.67
N GLU A 202 10.66 -2.08 16.09
CA GLU A 202 10.10 -1.83 17.44
C GLU A 202 10.10 -0.34 17.81
N THR A 203 9.92 0.54 16.81
CA THR A 203 9.92 2.01 16.96
C THR A 203 8.93 2.67 15.98
N LEU A 204 8.70 3.97 16.15
CA LEU A 204 8.06 4.81 15.14
C LEU A 204 9.09 5.46 14.19
N LEU A 205 10.25 4.82 14.00
CA LEU A 205 11.30 5.16 13.03
C LEU A 205 11.91 6.56 13.21
N GLN A 206 11.78 7.17 14.38
CA GLN A 206 12.34 8.50 14.69
C GLN A 206 13.87 8.51 14.63
N ASP A 207 14.49 7.38 14.86
CA ASP A 207 15.93 7.13 14.79
C ASP A 207 16.45 6.84 13.37
N GLN A 208 15.53 6.69 12.39
CA GLN A 208 15.83 6.34 10.99
C GLN A 208 15.27 7.37 10.00
N ALA A 209 15.08 8.61 10.40
CA ALA A 209 14.43 9.66 9.60
C ALA A 209 15.04 9.82 8.19
N ALA A 210 16.36 9.72 8.06
CA ALA A 210 17.05 9.84 6.76
C ALA A 210 16.70 8.68 5.81
N THR A 211 16.62 7.46 6.33
CA THR A 211 16.23 6.27 5.56
C THR A 211 14.76 6.34 5.16
N VAL A 212 13.90 6.73 6.09
CA VAL A 212 12.47 6.95 5.83
C VAL A 212 12.28 7.99 4.72
N ALA A 213 12.98 9.13 4.79
CA ALA A 213 12.88 10.17 3.76
C ALA A 213 13.19 9.63 2.34
N LYS A 214 14.20 8.77 2.19
CA LYS A 214 14.51 8.11 0.90
C LYS A 214 13.37 7.22 0.42
N ALA A 215 12.72 6.49 1.33
CA ALA A 215 11.58 5.64 0.97
C ALA A 215 10.37 6.48 0.55
N LEU A 216 10.06 7.58 1.26
CA LEU A 216 8.99 8.51 0.90
C LEU A 216 9.17 9.10 -0.50
N GLU A 217 10.42 9.36 -0.93
CA GLU A 217 10.73 9.80 -2.31
C GLU A 217 10.41 8.76 -3.38
N ARG A 218 10.40 7.49 -3.02
CA ARG A 218 10.16 6.37 -3.93
C ARG A 218 8.73 5.85 -3.87
N ALA A 219 7.93 6.27 -2.88
CA ALA A 219 6.55 5.85 -2.73
C ALA A 219 5.70 6.34 -3.92
N SER A 220 4.98 5.42 -4.56
CA SER A 220 4.05 5.69 -5.66
C SER A 220 2.67 5.10 -5.39
N HIS A 221 2.56 4.30 -4.36
CA HIS A 221 1.35 3.74 -3.78
C HIS A 221 1.51 3.64 -2.26
N VAL A 222 0.42 3.77 -1.52
CA VAL A 222 0.43 3.69 -0.05
C VAL A 222 -0.58 2.66 0.41
N HIS A 223 -0.13 1.70 1.22
CA HIS A 223 -1.00 0.89 2.05
C HIS A 223 -1.23 1.62 3.37
N ALA A 224 -2.41 2.21 3.50
CA ALA A 224 -2.75 3.11 4.60
C ALA A 224 -3.25 2.31 5.81
N ARG A 225 -2.33 1.68 6.49
CA ARG A 225 -2.51 0.96 7.75
C ARG A 225 -1.67 1.61 8.84
N ILE A 226 -2.25 1.76 10.03
CA ILE A 226 -1.52 2.27 11.20
C ILE A 226 -0.91 1.08 11.94
N GLY A 227 0.41 1.03 11.98
CA GLY A 227 1.17 0.10 12.80
C GLY A 227 1.70 0.75 14.07
N HIS A 228 2.28 -0.07 14.92
CA HIS A 228 2.94 0.36 16.17
C HIS A 228 4.16 -0.53 16.43
N PRO A 229 5.03 -0.21 17.41
CA PRO A 229 6.24 -1.00 17.65
C PRO A 229 6.03 -2.50 17.82
N GLU A 230 4.93 -2.91 18.46
CA GLU A 230 4.65 -4.31 18.77
C GLU A 230 3.72 -5.00 17.75
N GLY A 231 3.30 -4.30 16.70
CA GLY A 231 2.42 -4.90 15.70
C GLY A 231 2.21 -4.03 14.46
N PRO A 232 1.91 -4.67 13.32
CA PRO A 232 1.72 -3.94 12.06
C PRO A 232 0.35 -3.26 11.95
N GLN A 233 -0.56 -3.50 12.91
CA GLN A 233 -1.89 -2.92 12.88
C GLN A 233 -2.44 -2.67 14.29
N VAL A 234 -2.88 -1.43 14.53
CA VAL A 234 -3.65 -1.09 15.74
C VAL A 234 -5.09 -1.63 15.64
N ASN A 235 -5.74 -1.83 16.79
CA ASN A 235 -7.13 -2.30 16.83
C ASN A 235 -8.13 -1.23 16.33
N ASP A 236 -8.02 0.01 16.83
CA ASP A 236 -8.82 1.15 16.38
C ASP A 236 -7.94 2.41 16.32
N PRO A 237 -7.62 2.95 15.14
CA PRO A 237 -6.78 4.13 15.02
C PRO A 237 -7.39 5.41 15.62
N ARG A 238 -8.66 5.39 16.07
CA ARG A 238 -9.31 6.51 16.74
C ARG A 238 -9.07 6.48 18.25
N ALA A 239 -8.59 5.36 18.79
CA ALA A 239 -8.33 5.22 20.21
C ALA A 239 -7.14 6.09 20.64
N PRO A 240 -7.25 6.82 21.76
CA PRO A 240 -6.25 7.83 22.14
C PRO A 240 -4.87 7.23 22.43
N GLU A 241 -4.77 5.98 22.82
CA GLU A 241 -3.49 5.28 23.01
C GLU A 241 -2.65 5.18 21.75
N TRP A 242 -3.26 5.26 20.56
CA TRP A 242 -2.59 5.19 19.26
C TRP A 242 -2.27 6.55 18.65
N GLU A 243 -2.55 7.66 19.36
CA GLU A 243 -2.40 9.01 18.81
C GLU A 243 -0.99 9.26 18.24
N ASN A 244 0.06 8.81 18.89
CA ASN A 244 1.44 8.99 18.42
C ASN A 244 1.71 8.19 17.13
N ALA A 245 1.23 6.94 17.06
CA ALA A 245 1.34 6.11 15.87
C ALA A 245 0.58 6.73 14.69
N VAL A 246 -0.64 7.20 14.92
CA VAL A 246 -1.46 7.88 13.91
C VAL A 246 -0.77 9.14 13.40
N LYS A 247 -0.26 10.00 14.28
CA LYS A 247 0.49 11.22 13.90
C LYS A 247 1.72 10.91 13.05
N ALA A 248 2.49 9.88 13.42
CA ALA A 248 3.66 9.48 12.67
C ALA A 248 3.28 9.04 11.25
N HIS A 249 2.29 8.12 11.11
CA HIS A 249 1.84 7.64 9.80
C HIS A 249 1.30 8.78 8.93
N PHE A 250 0.51 9.67 9.49
CA PHE A 250 -0.02 10.83 8.76
C PHE A 250 1.09 11.76 8.28
N SER A 251 2.11 12.02 9.10
CA SER A 251 3.22 12.85 8.68
C SER A 251 3.97 12.28 7.48
N TRP A 252 4.13 10.96 7.41
CA TRP A 252 4.76 10.27 6.27
C TRP A 252 3.85 10.31 5.03
N TRP A 253 2.57 10.01 5.18
CA TRP A 253 1.62 10.06 4.07
C TRP A 253 1.45 11.46 3.50
N ASP A 254 1.39 12.47 4.35
CA ASP A 254 1.33 13.88 3.95
C ASP A 254 2.54 14.27 3.11
N GLU A 255 3.74 13.81 3.48
CA GLU A 255 4.95 14.07 2.72
C GLU A 255 4.89 13.42 1.32
N VAL A 256 4.41 12.17 1.22
CA VAL A 256 4.20 11.49 -0.07
C VAL A 256 3.18 12.27 -0.92
N VAL A 257 2.05 12.68 -0.32
CA VAL A 257 1.02 13.48 -0.99
C VAL A 257 1.59 14.78 -1.53
N LYS A 258 2.32 15.56 -0.70
CA LYS A 258 2.96 16.83 -1.10
C LYS A 258 3.90 16.65 -2.30
N ARG A 259 4.69 15.59 -2.31
CA ARG A 259 5.61 15.27 -3.42
C ARG A 259 4.85 15.00 -4.71
N HIS A 260 3.79 14.22 -4.66
CA HIS A 260 2.95 13.92 -5.83
C HIS A 260 2.19 15.15 -6.32
N GLN A 261 1.66 15.99 -5.41
CA GLN A 261 1.05 17.27 -5.75
C GLN A 261 2.03 18.19 -6.47
N ALA A 262 3.24 18.35 -5.91
CA ALA A 262 4.29 19.16 -6.53
C ALA A 262 4.75 18.63 -7.89
N ALA A 263 4.67 17.33 -8.11
CA ALA A 263 5.03 16.68 -9.37
C ALA A 263 3.88 16.66 -10.40
N GLY A 264 2.63 16.96 -10.00
CA GLY A 264 1.43 16.79 -10.84
C GLY A 264 1.18 15.33 -11.22
N LYS A 265 1.47 14.39 -10.32
CA LYS A 265 1.35 12.94 -10.58
C LYS A 265 0.24 12.34 -9.73
N PRO A 266 -0.52 11.36 -10.27
CA PRO A 266 -1.51 10.66 -9.48
C PRO A 266 -0.82 9.85 -8.36
N LEU A 267 -1.53 9.69 -7.25
CA LEU A 267 -1.13 8.87 -6.12
C LEU A 267 -2.28 7.94 -5.75
N THR A 268 -1.97 6.68 -5.52
CA THR A 268 -2.95 5.68 -5.09
C THR A 268 -2.78 5.37 -3.60
N PHE A 269 -3.91 5.24 -2.90
CA PHE A 269 -3.98 4.82 -1.51
C PHE A 269 -4.90 3.61 -1.38
N LEU A 270 -4.42 2.56 -0.75
CA LEU A 270 -5.25 1.45 -0.30
C LEU A 270 -5.63 1.67 1.17
N THR A 271 -6.93 1.69 1.46
CA THR A 271 -7.37 1.66 2.87
C THR A 271 -7.23 0.24 3.37
N GLU A 272 -6.13 -0.06 4.03
CA GLU A 272 -5.83 -1.39 4.49
C GLU A 272 -6.11 -1.55 5.98
N PHE A 273 -6.99 -2.50 6.31
CA PHE A 273 -7.28 -2.91 7.67
C PHE A 273 -7.63 -4.39 7.65
N GLY A 274 -6.66 -5.21 8.05
CA GLY A 274 -6.76 -6.66 7.98
C GLY A 274 -7.68 -7.26 9.05
N PRO A 275 -8.23 -8.45 8.79
CA PRO A 275 -8.94 -9.23 9.81
C PRO A 275 -7.95 -9.81 10.83
N ALA A 276 -8.45 -10.65 11.74
CA ALA A 276 -7.57 -11.53 12.52
C ALA A 276 -6.71 -12.37 11.54
N ASP A 277 -5.44 -12.50 11.73
CA ASP A 277 -4.59 -12.27 12.90
C ASP A 277 -3.90 -10.87 12.97
N TYR A 278 -4.18 -9.97 12.02
CA TYR A 278 -3.70 -8.58 12.11
C TYR A 278 -4.51 -7.76 13.10
N LEU A 279 -5.82 -7.95 13.12
CA LEU A 279 -6.68 -7.35 14.11
C LEU A 279 -6.60 -8.16 15.43
N PRO A 280 -6.21 -7.54 16.56
CA PRO A 280 -6.23 -8.20 17.86
C PRO A 280 -7.61 -8.77 18.19
N THR A 281 -7.63 -9.98 18.73
CA THR A 281 -8.88 -10.69 19.06
C THR A 281 -8.84 -11.26 20.45
N LEU A 282 -10.02 -11.43 21.05
CA LEU A 282 -10.17 -12.16 22.32
C LEU A 282 -9.76 -13.63 22.12
N PRO A 283 -9.08 -14.24 23.09
CA PRO A 283 -8.77 -15.65 23.05
C PRO A 283 -10.07 -16.49 22.99
N TYR A 284 -9.96 -17.69 22.44
CA TYR A 284 -11.01 -18.68 22.23
C TYR A 284 -12.13 -18.25 21.26
N THR A 285 -12.69 -17.07 21.39
CA THR A 285 -13.82 -16.61 20.56
C THR A 285 -13.36 -15.96 19.26
N ARG A 286 -12.13 -15.43 19.22
CA ARG A 286 -11.58 -14.61 18.13
C ARG A 286 -12.44 -13.37 17.79
N GLN A 287 -13.26 -12.92 18.72
CA GLN A 287 -13.96 -11.66 18.56
C GLN A 287 -12.96 -10.50 18.55
N PRO A 288 -13.10 -9.54 17.63
CA PRO A 288 -12.23 -8.36 17.59
C PRO A 288 -12.25 -7.60 18.92
N VAL A 289 -11.07 -7.17 19.37
CA VAL A 289 -10.89 -6.22 20.48
C VAL A 289 -10.85 -4.83 19.86
N ALA A 290 -12.03 -4.23 19.70
CA ALA A 290 -12.17 -2.87 19.14
C ALA A 290 -13.43 -2.20 19.69
#